data_bc210eb4c3a2550d9e342ab752c16eb9
#
_entry.id   bc210eb4c3a2550d9e342ab752c16eb9
#
_cell.length_a   1.000
_cell.length_b   1.000
_cell.length_c   1.000
_cell.angle_alpha   90.00
_cell.angle_beta   90.00
_cell.angle_gamma   90.00
#
_symmetry.space_group_name_H-M   'P 1'
#
loop_
_entity.id
_entity.type
_entity.pdbx_description
1 polymer ?
#
loop_
_entity_poly.entity_id
_entity_poly.type
_entity_poly.pdbx_seq_one_letter_code
_entity_poly.pdbx_strand_id
1 'polypeptide(L)'
;YLLSFLGSNITSTILSINSFIFLLILSVLIQVIFFVPSFILKTEKLYDFIGSSTYVVVISFAYFYLSDKTITDTILFLFVLVWGIRLGTYLFMRISRDKEDVRFEKAKKNFFWFLQYWMGQALWVSITSCAAVISILQNENDSLNIYVIIGVLVWIIGFSIEVISDFQKSKFKKSENTTKTFISKGLWSKSRHPNYFGEITLWVGIYVISLSSFSDIEYLTLISPLFVYILLTRMSGVNMLEKIADERYGHLSEYVQYKKNTPVLFLKIWK
;
A
#
# COMPACT_ATOMS: atom_id res chain seq x y z
N TYR A 1 15.09 -11.24 10.35
CA TYR A 1 15.21 -12.69 10.11
C TYR A 1 14.22 -13.20 9.04
N LEU A 2 12.88 -13.01 9.18
CA LEU A 2 11.93 -13.52 8.20
C LEU A 2 12.20 -12.99 6.78
N LEU A 3 12.35 -11.66 6.62
CA LEU A 3 12.61 -11.06 5.30
C LEU A 3 13.97 -11.51 4.74
N SER A 4 15.02 -11.61 5.55
CA SER A 4 16.33 -12.13 5.10
C SER A 4 16.22 -13.59 4.63
N PHE A 5 15.39 -14.38 5.30
CA PHE A 5 15.16 -15.78 4.94
C PHE A 5 14.43 -15.89 3.59
N LEU A 6 13.40 -15.07 3.37
CA LEU A 6 12.67 -15.02 2.08
C LEU A 6 13.56 -14.68 0.88
N GLY A 7 14.60 -13.85 1.09
CA GLY A 7 15.55 -13.51 0.05
C GLY A 7 16.79 -14.42 0.00
N SER A 8 16.84 -15.54 0.73
CA SER A 8 18.03 -16.39 0.83
C SER A 8 18.42 -17.05 -0.49
N ASN A 9 17.45 -17.34 -1.36
CA ASN A 9 17.70 -17.92 -2.67
C ASN A 9 18.16 -16.90 -3.74
N ILE A 10 18.17 -15.61 -3.42
CA ILE A 10 18.66 -14.58 -4.33
C ILE A 10 20.20 -14.65 -4.37
N THR A 11 20.74 -15.00 -5.51
CA THR A 11 22.20 -15.14 -5.73
C THR A 11 22.89 -13.82 -6.11
N SER A 12 22.13 -12.89 -6.65
CA SER A 12 22.66 -11.58 -7.04
C SER A 12 23.11 -10.75 -5.83
N THR A 13 24.18 -9.99 -5.98
CA THR A 13 24.75 -9.16 -4.90
C THR A 13 25.01 -7.74 -5.35
N ILE A 14 24.72 -6.77 -4.48
CA ILE A 14 25.02 -5.35 -4.65
C ILE A 14 25.99 -4.96 -3.53
N LEU A 15 27.16 -4.42 -3.86
CA LEU A 15 28.21 -4.09 -2.89
C LEU A 15 28.57 -5.28 -1.98
N SER A 16 28.62 -6.50 -2.53
CA SER A 16 28.85 -7.75 -1.79
C SER A 16 27.77 -8.13 -0.77
N ILE A 17 26.61 -7.50 -0.83
CA ILE A 17 25.43 -7.80 0.01
C ILE A 17 24.38 -8.44 -0.91
N ASN A 18 23.65 -9.43 -0.41
CA ASN A 18 22.49 -9.99 -1.12
C ASN A 18 21.56 -8.84 -1.58
N SER A 19 21.16 -8.85 -2.86
CA SER A 19 20.43 -7.76 -3.48
C SER A 19 19.11 -7.43 -2.77
N PHE A 20 18.40 -8.45 -2.28
CA PHE A 20 17.17 -8.26 -1.53
C PHE A 20 17.44 -7.56 -0.19
N ILE A 21 18.48 -8.00 0.56
CA ILE A 21 18.88 -7.37 1.83
C ILE A 21 19.31 -5.91 1.58
N PHE A 22 20.02 -5.64 0.49
CA PHE A 22 20.38 -4.28 0.11
C PHE A 22 19.14 -3.39 -0.05
N LEU A 23 18.09 -3.88 -0.71
CA LEU A 23 16.85 -3.12 -0.89
C LEU A 23 16.08 -2.89 0.43
N LEU A 24 16.14 -3.84 1.37
CA LEU A 24 15.62 -3.62 2.73
C LEU A 24 16.38 -2.48 3.44
N ILE A 25 17.70 -2.49 3.37
CA ILE A 25 18.55 -1.42 3.94
C ILE A 25 18.23 -0.09 3.27
N LEU A 26 18.10 -0.07 1.95
CA LEU A 26 17.73 1.13 1.19
C LEU A 26 16.38 1.71 1.65
N SER A 27 15.37 0.87 1.87
CA SER A 27 14.09 1.31 2.43
C SER A 27 14.27 2.01 3.78
N VAL A 28 15.05 1.42 4.68
CA VAL A 28 15.33 2.01 6.00
C VAL A 28 16.07 3.33 5.87
N LEU A 29 17.12 3.38 5.02
CA LEU A 29 17.92 4.60 4.83
C LEU A 29 17.08 5.75 4.31
N ILE A 30 16.20 5.53 3.34
CA ILE A 30 15.28 6.57 2.83
C ILE A 30 14.43 7.12 3.98
N GLN A 31 13.84 6.24 4.79
CA GLN A 31 12.99 6.67 5.90
C GLN A 31 13.79 7.47 6.96
N VAL A 32 15.00 7.04 7.30
CA VAL A 32 15.87 7.76 8.25
C VAL A 32 16.28 9.14 7.73
N ILE A 33 16.67 9.23 6.44
CA ILE A 33 17.08 10.50 5.82
C ILE A 33 15.95 11.52 5.89
N PHE A 34 14.71 11.14 5.60
CA PHE A 34 13.56 12.06 5.62
C PHE A 34 12.93 12.24 7.00
N PHE A 35 13.13 11.29 7.92
CA PHE A 35 12.76 11.45 9.33
C PHE A 35 13.46 12.63 9.98
N VAL A 36 14.76 12.79 9.75
CA VAL A 36 15.56 13.85 10.42
C VAL A 36 14.99 15.25 10.18
N PRO A 37 14.84 15.72 8.93
CA PRO A 37 14.24 17.04 8.68
C PRO A 37 12.78 17.11 9.14
N SER A 38 11.99 16.04 9.01
CA SER A 38 10.60 16.01 9.44
C SER A 38 10.46 16.16 10.95
N PHE A 39 11.36 15.55 11.73
CA PHE A 39 11.39 15.71 13.19
C PHE A 39 11.83 17.13 13.61
N ILE A 40 12.87 17.68 12.98
CA ILE A 40 13.37 19.04 13.27
C ILE A 40 12.26 20.07 12.98
N LEU A 41 11.58 19.95 11.84
CA LEU A 41 10.51 20.84 11.42
C LEU A 41 9.14 20.52 12.06
N LYS A 42 9.06 19.47 12.87
CA LYS A 42 7.82 18.96 13.53
C LYS A 42 6.66 18.78 12.52
N THR A 43 6.95 18.20 11.36
CA THR A 43 5.99 18.04 10.28
C THR A 43 5.88 16.59 9.80
N GLU A 44 4.66 16.17 9.51
CA GLU A 44 4.35 14.86 8.91
C GLU A 44 4.02 14.95 7.40
N LYS A 45 4.06 16.13 6.81
CA LYS A 45 3.56 16.38 5.44
C LYS A 45 4.19 15.51 4.38
N LEU A 46 5.47 15.14 4.57
CA LEU A 46 6.20 14.29 3.62
C LEU A 46 6.06 12.80 3.92
N TYR A 47 5.49 12.40 5.05
CA TYR A 47 5.47 11.00 5.50
C TYR A 47 4.84 10.06 4.46
N ASP A 48 3.59 10.28 4.09
CA ASP A 48 2.88 9.44 3.13
C ASP A 48 3.53 9.49 1.72
N PHE A 49 4.02 10.67 1.31
CA PHE A 49 4.70 10.86 0.02
C PHE A 49 6.03 10.09 -0.05
N ILE A 50 6.85 10.17 1.00
CA ILE A 50 8.13 9.44 1.07
C ILE A 50 7.88 7.93 1.14
N GLY A 51 6.85 7.48 1.86
CA GLY A 51 6.45 6.07 1.85
C GLY A 51 6.17 5.55 0.44
N SER A 52 5.33 6.26 -0.30
CA SER A 52 5.01 5.89 -1.68
C SER A 52 6.23 5.99 -2.60
N SER A 53 7.06 7.01 -2.44
CA SER A 53 8.31 7.17 -3.21
C SER A 53 9.30 6.04 -2.92
N THR A 54 9.32 5.49 -1.70
CA THR A 54 10.18 4.37 -1.34
C THR A 54 9.80 3.11 -2.13
N TYR A 55 8.50 2.82 -2.33
CA TYR A 55 8.09 1.74 -3.24
C TYR A 55 8.63 1.93 -4.65
N VAL A 56 8.50 3.15 -5.19
CA VAL A 56 8.98 3.49 -6.54
C VAL A 56 10.49 3.29 -6.64
N VAL A 57 11.26 3.76 -5.65
CA VAL A 57 12.73 3.61 -5.65
C VAL A 57 13.13 2.14 -5.54
N VAL A 58 12.55 1.38 -4.61
CA VAL A 58 12.89 -0.03 -4.38
C VAL A 58 12.59 -0.88 -5.60
N ILE A 59 11.39 -0.74 -6.19
CA ILE A 59 11.02 -1.54 -7.37
C ILE A 59 11.82 -1.15 -8.61
N SER A 60 12.11 0.16 -8.79
CA SER A 60 12.93 0.63 -9.89
C SER A 60 14.36 0.11 -9.77
N PHE A 61 14.92 0.13 -8.57
CA PHE A 61 16.27 -0.39 -8.33
C PHE A 61 16.33 -1.89 -8.63
N ALA A 62 15.36 -2.70 -8.14
CA ALA A 62 15.30 -4.13 -8.44
C ALA A 62 15.23 -4.37 -9.96
N TYR A 63 14.38 -3.66 -10.67
CA TYR A 63 14.18 -3.83 -12.11
C TYR A 63 15.38 -3.39 -12.96
N PHE A 64 15.97 -2.21 -12.67
CA PHE A 64 17.09 -1.68 -13.47
C PHE A 64 18.44 -2.30 -13.12
N TYR A 65 18.54 -2.95 -11.97
CA TYR A 65 19.74 -3.66 -11.57
C TYR A 65 20.03 -4.88 -12.45
N LEU A 66 19.00 -5.55 -12.95
CA LEU A 66 19.15 -6.71 -13.84
C LEU A 66 19.50 -6.28 -15.26
N SER A 67 20.43 -7.01 -15.91
CA SER A 67 20.75 -6.82 -17.32
C SER A 67 19.63 -7.34 -18.23
N ASP A 68 19.22 -8.57 -17.98
CA ASP A 68 18.12 -9.22 -18.72
C ASP A 68 16.82 -9.09 -17.96
N LYS A 69 15.74 -8.77 -18.69
CA LYS A 69 14.43 -8.47 -18.10
C LYS A 69 13.35 -9.29 -18.78
N THR A 70 12.57 -10.00 -17.98
CA THR A 70 11.43 -10.76 -18.48
C THR A 70 10.20 -9.87 -18.66
N ILE A 71 9.19 -10.37 -19.39
CA ILE A 71 7.88 -9.71 -19.48
C ILE A 71 7.25 -9.60 -18.09
N THR A 72 7.36 -10.64 -17.28
CA THR A 72 6.82 -10.67 -15.90
C THR A 72 7.45 -9.60 -15.02
N ASP A 73 8.77 -9.42 -15.08
CA ASP A 73 9.49 -8.37 -14.34
C ASP A 73 9.00 -6.98 -14.75
N THR A 74 8.81 -6.79 -16.04
CA THR A 74 8.30 -5.51 -16.58
C THR A 74 6.88 -5.22 -16.10
N ILE A 75 6.00 -6.21 -16.07
CA ILE A 75 4.63 -6.08 -15.56
C ILE A 75 4.65 -5.72 -14.06
N LEU A 76 5.39 -6.46 -13.25
CA LEU A 76 5.51 -6.21 -11.81
C LEU A 76 6.06 -4.81 -11.53
N PHE A 77 7.14 -4.42 -12.23
CA PHE A 77 7.71 -3.08 -12.13
C PHE A 77 6.67 -2.00 -12.45
N LEU A 78 6.00 -2.08 -13.61
CA LEU A 78 5.04 -1.08 -14.04
C LEU A 78 3.83 -1.00 -13.09
N PHE A 79 3.36 -2.12 -12.58
CA PHE A 79 2.21 -2.15 -11.69
C PHE A 79 2.50 -1.50 -10.34
N VAL A 80 3.64 -1.82 -9.72
CA VAL A 80 4.03 -1.17 -8.46
C VAL A 80 4.38 0.30 -8.69
N LEU A 81 5.04 0.64 -9.81
CA LEU A 81 5.38 2.01 -10.17
C LEU A 81 4.12 2.88 -10.34
N VAL A 82 3.16 2.43 -11.15
CA VAL A 82 1.91 3.17 -11.42
C VAL A 82 1.10 3.34 -10.14
N TRP A 83 0.96 2.28 -9.35
CA TRP A 83 0.27 2.36 -8.07
C TRP A 83 0.98 3.31 -7.10
N GLY A 84 2.30 3.21 -6.95
CA GLY A 84 3.08 4.05 -6.03
C GLY A 84 3.04 5.52 -6.39
N ILE A 85 3.21 5.88 -7.67
CA ILE A 85 3.11 7.27 -8.16
C ILE A 85 1.69 7.82 -7.92
N ARG A 86 0.67 7.04 -8.27
CA ARG A 86 -0.73 7.45 -8.09
C ARG A 86 -1.05 7.67 -6.61
N LEU A 87 -0.70 6.70 -5.75
CA LEU A 87 -0.98 6.78 -4.31
C LEU A 87 -0.24 7.97 -3.68
N GLY A 88 1.07 8.11 -3.97
CA GLY A 88 1.87 9.21 -3.44
C GLY A 88 1.33 10.57 -3.84
N THR A 89 0.95 10.73 -5.11
CA THR A 89 0.34 11.98 -5.61
C THR A 89 -1.00 12.26 -4.91
N TYR A 90 -1.85 11.26 -4.77
CA TYR A 90 -3.14 11.39 -4.10
C TYR A 90 -2.98 11.80 -2.62
N LEU A 91 -2.09 11.13 -1.89
CA LEU A 91 -1.86 11.39 -0.48
C LEU A 91 -1.20 12.75 -0.25
N PHE A 92 -0.27 13.14 -1.13
CA PHE A 92 0.35 14.48 -1.07
C PHE A 92 -0.68 15.60 -1.31
N MET A 93 -1.54 15.44 -2.31
CA MET A 93 -2.63 16.40 -2.54
C MET A 93 -3.63 16.43 -1.37
N ARG A 94 -3.89 15.28 -0.74
CA ARG A 94 -4.75 15.19 0.44
C ARG A 94 -4.19 15.97 1.62
N ILE A 95 -2.91 15.72 2.01
CA ILE A 95 -2.30 16.40 3.16
C ILE A 95 -2.11 17.89 2.91
N SER A 96 -1.85 18.30 1.67
CA SER A 96 -1.74 19.71 1.29
C SER A 96 -3.06 20.45 1.48
N ARG A 97 -4.20 19.76 1.29
CA ARG A 97 -5.54 20.33 1.54
C ARG A 97 -5.94 20.27 3.01
N ASP A 98 -5.75 19.12 3.64
CA ASP A 98 -6.22 18.84 5.01
C ASP A 98 -5.26 19.48 6.07
N LYS A 99 -4.06 19.94 5.66
CA LYS A 99 -2.99 20.65 6.39
C LYS A 99 -2.30 19.84 7.49
N GLU A 100 -3.01 19.01 8.25
CA GLU A 100 -2.49 18.20 9.35
C GLU A 100 -3.11 16.81 9.35
N ASP A 101 -2.36 15.84 9.88
CA ASP A 101 -2.83 14.48 10.10
C ASP A 101 -2.85 14.18 11.60
N VAL A 102 -4.04 13.94 12.14
CA VAL A 102 -4.29 13.69 13.58
C VAL A 102 -3.46 12.54 14.12
N ARG A 103 -3.06 11.58 13.28
CA ARG A 103 -2.22 10.43 13.69
C ARG A 103 -0.88 10.88 14.28
N PHE A 104 -0.35 11.99 13.80
CA PHE A 104 1.00 12.47 14.13
C PHE A 104 1.03 13.62 15.13
N GLU A 105 -0.10 14.17 15.54
CA GLU A 105 -0.17 15.35 16.40
C GLU A 105 0.67 15.21 17.68
N LYS A 106 0.61 14.05 18.34
CA LYS A 106 1.39 13.74 19.53
C LYS A 106 2.76 13.15 19.19
N ALA A 107 2.83 12.30 18.17
CA ALA A 107 4.03 11.57 17.82
C ALA A 107 5.17 12.49 17.37
N LYS A 108 4.89 13.50 16.53
CA LYS A 108 5.91 14.46 16.02
C LYS A 108 6.60 15.31 17.08
N LYS A 109 6.09 15.28 18.32
CA LYS A 109 6.69 15.97 19.49
C LYS A 109 7.68 15.11 20.25
N ASN A 110 7.71 13.78 20.02
CA ASN A 110 8.57 12.82 20.69
C ASN A 110 9.44 12.09 19.67
N PHE A 111 10.76 12.13 19.85
CA PHE A 111 11.73 11.55 18.91
C PHE A 111 11.48 10.06 18.65
N PHE A 112 11.42 9.25 19.72
CA PHE A 112 11.28 7.79 19.58
C PHE A 112 9.92 7.40 19.02
N TRP A 113 8.87 8.09 19.43
CA TRP A 113 7.52 7.80 18.94
C TRP A 113 7.38 8.15 17.45
N PHE A 114 7.93 9.29 17.02
CA PHE A 114 7.88 9.67 15.62
C PHE A 114 8.82 8.79 14.75
N LEU A 115 10.01 8.44 15.26
CA LEU A 115 10.91 7.49 14.60
C LEU A 115 10.23 6.13 14.40
N GLN A 116 9.44 5.64 15.34
CA GLN A 116 8.70 4.38 15.23
C GLN A 116 7.74 4.36 14.05
N TYR A 117 7.08 5.49 13.73
CA TYR A 117 6.24 5.59 12.53
C TYR A 117 7.08 5.42 11.26
N TRP A 118 8.22 6.11 11.16
CA TRP A 118 9.09 6.03 10.00
C TRP A 118 9.70 4.64 9.83
N MET A 119 10.13 4.01 10.91
CA MET A 119 10.63 2.62 10.87
C MET A 119 9.51 1.64 10.53
N GLY A 120 8.32 1.85 11.07
CA GLY A 120 7.12 1.10 10.68
C GLY A 120 6.82 1.21 9.19
N GLN A 121 7.02 2.38 8.59
CA GLN A 121 6.83 2.58 7.14
C GLN A 121 7.90 1.85 6.31
N ALA A 122 9.18 1.85 6.75
CA ALA A 122 10.22 1.05 6.09
C ALA A 122 9.85 -0.44 6.09
N LEU A 123 9.40 -0.96 7.24
CA LEU A 123 8.95 -2.34 7.36
C LEU A 123 7.72 -2.61 6.48
N TRP A 124 6.79 -1.68 6.44
CA TRP A 124 5.60 -1.76 5.59
C TRP A 124 5.98 -1.90 4.12
N VAL A 125 6.78 -0.97 3.60
CA VAL A 125 7.26 -1.03 2.21
C VAL A 125 7.93 -2.37 1.93
N SER A 126 8.83 -2.80 2.82
CA SER A 126 9.61 -4.02 2.64
C SER A 126 8.75 -5.29 2.61
N ILE A 127 7.77 -5.43 3.52
CA ILE A 127 6.91 -6.62 3.55
C ILE A 127 5.94 -6.59 2.36
N THR A 128 5.34 -5.44 2.07
CA THR A 128 4.33 -5.35 1.01
C THR A 128 4.95 -5.61 -0.37
N SER A 129 6.16 -5.08 -0.65
CA SER A 129 6.80 -5.25 -1.96
C SER A 129 7.60 -6.55 -2.11
N CYS A 130 7.78 -7.36 -1.05
CA CYS A 130 8.70 -8.49 -1.07
C CYS A 130 8.38 -9.50 -2.19
N ALA A 131 7.11 -9.79 -2.46
CA ALA A 131 6.72 -10.71 -3.52
C ALA A 131 7.20 -10.23 -4.90
N ALA A 132 6.93 -8.95 -5.24
CA ALA A 132 7.35 -8.37 -6.51
C ALA A 132 8.89 -8.27 -6.61
N VAL A 133 9.55 -7.81 -5.55
CA VAL A 133 11.01 -7.63 -5.53
C VAL A 133 11.74 -8.96 -5.67
N ILE A 134 11.30 -9.98 -4.94
CA ILE A 134 11.93 -11.32 -5.01
C ILE A 134 11.70 -11.93 -6.39
N SER A 135 10.48 -11.86 -6.94
CA SER A 135 10.18 -12.35 -8.28
C SER A 135 11.07 -11.70 -9.35
N ILE A 136 11.23 -10.37 -9.32
CA ILE A 136 12.12 -9.64 -10.24
C ILE A 136 13.57 -10.08 -10.06
N LEU A 137 14.08 -10.17 -8.82
CA LEU A 137 15.47 -10.52 -8.56
C LEU A 137 15.82 -11.98 -8.92
N GLN A 138 14.85 -12.89 -8.93
CA GLN A 138 15.03 -14.28 -9.38
C GLN A 138 15.14 -14.37 -10.90
N ASN A 139 14.37 -13.55 -11.63
CA ASN A 139 14.40 -13.47 -13.10
C ASN A 139 14.26 -14.81 -13.82
N GLU A 140 13.42 -15.74 -13.31
CA GLU A 140 13.41 -17.12 -13.76
C GLU A 140 12.41 -17.44 -14.90
N ASN A 141 11.45 -16.55 -15.22
CA ASN A 141 10.36 -16.88 -16.15
C ASN A 141 10.04 -15.79 -17.16
N ASP A 142 10.30 -16.08 -18.43
CA ASP A 142 9.98 -15.18 -19.57
C ASP A 142 8.62 -15.49 -20.23
N SER A 143 7.80 -16.38 -19.66
CA SER A 143 6.54 -16.78 -20.28
C SER A 143 5.32 -16.17 -19.62
N LEU A 144 4.38 -15.68 -20.43
CA LEU A 144 3.03 -15.31 -20.00
C LEU A 144 2.24 -16.58 -19.64
N ASN A 145 2.42 -17.06 -18.43
CA ASN A 145 1.67 -18.20 -17.93
C ASN A 145 0.33 -17.78 -17.29
N ILE A 146 -0.46 -18.78 -16.87
CA ILE A 146 -1.80 -18.54 -16.31
C ILE A 146 -1.79 -17.68 -15.04
N TYR A 147 -0.74 -17.77 -14.21
CA TYR A 147 -0.61 -16.95 -13.01
C TYR A 147 -0.43 -15.48 -13.35
N VAL A 148 0.38 -15.16 -14.36
CA VAL A 148 0.57 -13.79 -14.84
C VAL A 148 -0.76 -13.22 -15.36
N ILE A 149 -1.48 -13.99 -16.20
CA ILE A 149 -2.76 -13.52 -16.76
C ILE A 149 -3.80 -13.25 -15.67
N ILE A 150 -3.99 -14.20 -14.74
CA ILE A 150 -4.94 -14.05 -13.63
C ILE A 150 -4.52 -12.89 -12.73
N GLY A 151 -3.25 -12.81 -12.36
CA GLY A 151 -2.75 -11.75 -11.50
C GLY A 151 -2.90 -10.36 -12.10
N VAL A 152 -2.66 -10.20 -13.41
CA VAL A 152 -2.90 -8.95 -14.15
C VAL A 152 -4.37 -8.55 -14.07
N LEU A 153 -5.31 -9.47 -14.31
CA LEU A 153 -6.74 -9.19 -14.21
C LEU A 153 -7.15 -8.77 -12.79
N VAL A 154 -6.66 -9.50 -11.79
CA VAL A 154 -6.92 -9.20 -10.37
C VAL A 154 -6.36 -7.82 -9.99
N TRP A 155 -5.14 -7.49 -10.45
CA TRP A 155 -4.54 -6.19 -10.22
C TRP A 155 -5.35 -5.06 -10.85
N ILE A 156 -5.74 -5.19 -12.12
CA ILE A 156 -6.54 -4.18 -12.84
C ILE A 156 -7.87 -3.93 -12.12
N ILE A 157 -8.56 -5.00 -11.67
CA ILE A 157 -9.80 -4.89 -10.91
C ILE A 157 -9.57 -4.14 -9.60
N GLY A 158 -8.57 -4.55 -8.82
CA GLY A 158 -8.23 -3.94 -7.52
C GLY A 158 -7.87 -2.46 -7.67
N PHE A 159 -6.98 -2.15 -8.60
CA PHE A 159 -6.55 -0.78 -8.91
C PHE A 159 -7.71 0.11 -9.35
N SER A 160 -8.58 -0.41 -10.22
CA SER A 160 -9.76 0.33 -10.68
C SER A 160 -10.72 0.65 -9.52
N ILE A 161 -10.98 -0.31 -8.64
CA ILE A 161 -11.83 -0.11 -7.46
C ILE A 161 -11.21 0.96 -6.54
N GLU A 162 -9.92 0.89 -6.27
CA GLU A 162 -9.20 1.86 -5.43
C GLU A 162 -9.29 3.27 -6.02
N VAL A 163 -8.93 3.44 -7.29
CA VAL A 163 -8.94 4.74 -7.99
C VAL A 163 -10.33 5.36 -8.01
N ILE A 164 -11.35 4.56 -8.39
CA ILE A 164 -12.74 5.05 -8.47
C ILE A 164 -13.25 5.44 -7.07
N SER A 165 -12.94 4.64 -6.05
CA SER A 165 -13.35 4.92 -4.68
C SER A 165 -12.75 6.21 -4.14
N ASP A 166 -11.45 6.41 -4.35
CA ASP A 166 -10.76 7.62 -3.92
C ASP A 166 -11.25 8.86 -4.68
N PHE A 167 -11.51 8.71 -5.97
CA PHE A 167 -12.12 9.78 -6.78
C PHE A 167 -13.51 10.16 -6.26
N GLN A 168 -14.38 9.17 -5.99
CA GLN A 168 -15.71 9.41 -5.43
C GLN A 168 -15.63 10.12 -4.07
N LYS A 169 -14.71 9.68 -3.18
CA LYS A 169 -14.48 10.30 -1.87
C LYS A 169 -13.97 11.73 -1.99
N SER A 170 -13.04 11.98 -2.92
CA SER A 170 -12.50 13.32 -3.17
C SER A 170 -13.56 14.27 -3.74
N LYS A 171 -14.39 13.79 -4.67
CA LYS A 171 -15.51 14.55 -5.23
C LYS A 171 -16.55 14.88 -4.15
N PHE A 172 -16.88 13.90 -3.30
CA PHE A 172 -17.79 14.10 -2.18
C PHE A 172 -17.25 15.16 -1.21
N LYS A 173 -15.96 15.11 -0.84
CA LYS A 173 -15.33 16.09 0.06
C LYS A 173 -15.30 17.53 -0.50
N LYS A 174 -15.39 17.71 -1.81
CA LYS A 174 -15.42 19.03 -2.46
C LYS A 174 -16.83 19.64 -2.51
N SER A 175 -17.88 18.88 -2.25
CA SER A 175 -19.23 19.40 -2.23
C SER A 175 -19.51 20.14 -0.91
N GLU A 176 -20.28 21.25 -0.96
CA GLU A 176 -20.45 22.22 0.13
C GLU A 176 -21.07 21.68 1.44
N ASN A 177 -21.68 20.49 1.41
CA ASN A 177 -22.41 19.93 2.56
C ASN A 177 -21.72 18.78 3.30
N THR A 178 -20.39 18.62 3.15
CA THR A 178 -19.66 17.43 3.65
C THR A 178 -19.47 17.39 5.17
N THR A 179 -19.64 18.50 5.88
CA THR A 179 -19.50 18.52 7.35
C THR A 179 -20.67 17.86 8.07
N LYS A 180 -21.83 17.75 7.43
CA LYS A 180 -23.07 17.21 8.00
C LYS A 180 -23.47 15.84 7.47
N THR A 181 -22.79 15.32 6.44
CA THR A 181 -23.18 14.10 5.76
C THR A 181 -21.96 13.18 5.52
N PHE A 182 -22.24 11.90 5.32
CA PHE A 182 -21.24 10.86 5.01
C PHE A 182 -21.44 10.35 3.58
N ILE A 183 -20.37 9.80 3.00
CA ILE A 183 -20.43 9.21 1.65
C ILE A 183 -21.11 7.83 1.71
N SER A 184 -22.17 7.65 0.88
CA SER A 184 -22.94 6.39 0.79
C SER A 184 -23.38 6.05 -0.64
N LYS A 185 -22.76 6.67 -1.66
CA LYS A 185 -23.10 6.48 -3.09
C LYS A 185 -21.97 5.81 -3.85
N GLY A 186 -22.27 5.22 -5.00
CA GLY A 186 -21.29 4.55 -5.85
C GLY A 186 -20.72 3.31 -5.17
N LEU A 187 -19.40 3.12 -5.20
CA LEU A 187 -18.74 2.00 -4.52
C LEU A 187 -18.91 2.04 -2.99
N TRP A 188 -19.08 3.23 -2.42
CA TRP A 188 -19.33 3.43 -0.99
C TRP A 188 -20.72 2.95 -0.53
N SER A 189 -21.65 2.71 -1.46
CA SER A 189 -22.91 2.01 -1.14
C SER A 189 -22.74 0.48 -1.09
N LYS A 190 -21.65 -0.05 -1.60
CA LYS A 190 -21.36 -1.48 -1.68
C LYS A 190 -20.38 -1.96 -0.62
N SER A 191 -19.51 -1.08 -0.14
CA SER A 191 -18.56 -1.29 0.95
C SER A 191 -18.33 0.02 1.68
N ARG A 192 -18.02 -0.04 2.98
CA ARG A 192 -17.67 1.15 3.77
C ARG A 192 -16.22 1.58 3.58
N HIS A 193 -15.38 0.66 3.07
CA HIS A 193 -13.97 0.91 2.74
C HIS A 193 -13.59 0.27 1.39
N PRO A 194 -14.25 0.69 0.28
CA PRO A 194 -14.03 0.06 -1.02
C PRO A 194 -12.62 0.31 -1.57
N ASN A 195 -11.98 1.43 -1.24
CA ASN A 195 -10.59 1.70 -1.60
C ASN A 195 -9.62 0.72 -0.93
N TYR A 196 -9.84 0.35 0.33
CA TYR A 196 -9.03 -0.67 1.01
C TYR A 196 -9.23 -2.07 0.42
N PHE A 197 -10.47 -2.40 0.04
CA PHE A 197 -10.72 -3.63 -0.69
C PHE A 197 -9.95 -3.65 -2.02
N GLY A 198 -9.95 -2.53 -2.76
CA GLY A 198 -9.18 -2.37 -4.00
C GLY A 198 -7.68 -2.56 -3.77
N GLU A 199 -7.11 -1.90 -2.75
CA GLU A 199 -5.69 -2.00 -2.41
C GLU A 199 -5.28 -3.42 -2.01
N ILE A 200 -6.05 -4.11 -1.18
CA ILE A 200 -5.79 -5.52 -0.84
C ILE A 200 -5.84 -6.39 -2.09
N THR A 201 -6.84 -6.18 -2.94
CA THR A 201 -7.04 -6.96 -4.17
C THR A 201 -5.88 -6.80 -5.14
N LEU A 202 -5.38 -5.58 -5.36
CA LEU A 202 -4.24 -5.38 -6.26
C LEU A 202 -2.95 -6.03 -5.73
N TRP A 203 -2.70 -6.01 -4.41
CA TRP A 203 -1.55 -6.71 -3.83
C TRP A 203 -1.68 -8.24 -3.89
N VAL A 204 -2.90 -8.78 -3.81
CA VAL A 204 -3.15 -10.19 -4.18
C VAL A 204 -2.79 -10.42 -5.64
N GLY A 205 -3.15 -9.51 -6.55
CA GLY A 205 -2.75 -9.58 -7.97
C GLY A 205 -1.24 -9.61 -8.16
N ILE A 206 -0.48 -8.75 -7.47
CA ILE A 206 1.00 -8.76 -7.48
C ILE A 206 1.53 -10.12 -7.03
N TYR A 207 1.05 -10.65 -5.91
CA TYR A 207 1.47 -11.96 -5.42
C TYR A 207 1.18 -13.09 -6.43
N VAL A 208 0.00 -13.08 -7.03
CA VAL A 208 -0.38 -14.09 -8.05
C VAL A 208 0.51 -14.01 -9.28
N ILE A 209 0.88 -12.82 -9.76
CA ILE A 209 1.86 -12.66 -10.86
C ILE A 209 3.20 -13.27 -10.44
N SER A 210 3.66 -12.99 -9.23
CA SER A 210 4.96 -13.43 -8.70
C SER A 210 5.05 -14.96 -8.56
N LEU A 211 3.91 -15.68 -8.40
CA LEU A 211 3.88 -17.15 -8.37
C LEU A 211 4.50 -17.79 -9.61
N SER A 212 4.57 -17.07 -10.72
CA SER A 212 5.18 -17.56 -11.95
C SER A 212 6.69 -17.84 -11.83
N SER A 213 7.36 -17.14 -10.89
CA SER A 213 8.81 -17.23 -10.66
C SER A 213 9.17 -17.97 -9.37
N PHE A 214 8.17 -18.41 -8.57
CA PHE A 214 8.42 -19.04 -7.28
C PHE A 214 8.57 -20.55 -7.39
N SER A 215 9.55 -21.08 -6.69
CA SER A 215 9.84 -22.53 -6.67
C SER A 215 9.79 -23.14 -5.27
N ASP A 216 10.13 -22.40 -4.23
CA ASP A 216 10.38 -22.94 -2.90
C ASP A 216 9.86 -22.04 -1.76
N ILE A 217 10.77 -21.46 -0.99
CA ILE A 217 10.41 -20.61 0.17
C ILE A 217 9.73 -19.30 -0.23
N GLU A 218 9.86 -18.89 -1.49
CA GLU A 218 9.26 -17.67 -2.04
C GLU A 218 7.73 -17.65 -1.93
N TYR A 219 7.08 -18.82 -1.89
CA TYR A 219 5.64 -18.90 -1.61
C TYR A 219 5.25 -18.25 -0.28
N LEU A 220 6.18 -18.18 0.69
CA LEU A 220 5.95 -17.50 1.96
C LEU A 220 5.80 -15.97 1.81
N THR A 221 6.13 -15.41 0.64
CA THR A 221 5.84 -14.01 0.32
C THR A 221 4.34 -13.71 0.25
N LEU A 222 3.47 -14.74 0.39
CA LEU A 222 2.05 -14.57 0.72
C LEU A 222 1.83 -13.62 1.92
N ILE A 223 2.86 -13.46 2.76
CA ILE A 223 2.84 -12.45 3.83
C ILE A 223 2.60 -11.03 3.28
N SER A 224 2.97 -10.73 2.03
CA SER A 224 2.76 -9.42 1.39
C SER A 224 1.28 -9.01 1.38
N PRO A 225 0.36 -9.67 0.66
CA PRO A 225 -1.06 -9.30 0.67
C PRO A 225 -1.73 -9.53 2.03
N LEU A 226 -1.29 -10.52 2.82
CA LEU A 226 -1.80 -10.73 4.18
C LEU A 226 -1.44 -9.56 5.11
N PHE A 227 -0.24 -9.04 4.99
CA PHE A 227 0.19 -7.89 5.77
C PHE A 227 -0.61 -6.63 5.41
N VAL A 228 -0.85 -6.38 4.11
CA VAL A 228 -1.71 -5.27 3.67
C VAL A 228 -3.11 -5.41 4.25
N TYR A 229 -3.68 -6.62 4.21
CA TYR A 229 -4.98 -6.88 4.83
C TYR A 229 -4.99 -6.57 6.33
N ILE A 230 -4.02 -7.11 7.10
CA ILE A 230 -3.93 -6.89 8.55
C ILE A 230 -3.72 -5.40 8.87
N LEU A 231 -2.83 -4.75 8.12
CA LEU A 231 -2.50 -3.34 8.31
C LEU A 231 -3.72 -2.44 8.12
N LEU A 232 -4.44 -2.61 7.00
CA LEU A 232 -5.60 -1.78 6.68
C LEU A 232 -6.83 -2.10 7.54
N THR A 233 -6.99 -3.36 7.99
CA THR A 233 -8.18 -3.75 8.75
C THR A 233 -8.00 -3.70 10.26
N ARG A 234 -6.79 -3.98 10.78
CA ARG A 234 -6.55 -4.15 12.22
C ARG A 234 -5.65 -3.08 12.84
N MET A 235 -4.62 -2.63 12.12
CA MET A 235 -3.59 -1.77 12.72
C MET A 235 -3.87 -0.28 12.55
N SER A 236 -4.17 0.22 11.35
CA SER A 236 -4.20 1.65 11.09
C SER A 236 -5.44 2.17 10.33
N GLY A 237 -6.18 1.31 9.67
CA GLY A 237 -7.19 1.74 8.72
C GLY A 237 -8.62 1.72 9.27
N VAL A 238 -9.31 0.60 9.04
CA VAL A 238 -10.76 0.46 9.29
C VAL A 238 -11.15 0.82 10.71
N ASN A 239 -10.50 0.22 11.73
CA ASN A 239 -10.90 0.40 13.13
C ASN A 239 -10.89 1.87 13.56
N MET A 240 -9.85 2.60 13.17
CA MET A 240 -9.73 4.03 13.50
C MET A 240 -10.77 4.86 12.74
N LEU A 241 -10.95 4.60 11.44
CA LEU A 241 -11.89 5.35 10.62
C LEU A 241 -13.35 5.10 10.99
N GLU A 242 -13.70 3.85 11.35
CA GLU A 242 -15.03 3.51 11.86
C GLU A 242 -15.34 4.25 13.17
N LYS A 243 -14.36 4.28 14.10
CA LYS A 243 -14.52 5.01 15.36
C LYS A 243 -14.74 6.51 15.12
N ILE A 244 -13.94 7.13 14.28
CA ILE A 244 -14.09 8.56 13.92
C ILE A 244 -15.45 8.81 13.25
N ALA A 245 -15.90 7.89 12.38
CA ALA A 245 -17.18 8.03 11.71
C ALA A 245 -18.35 7.85 12.69
N ASP A 246 -18.26 6.91 13.64
CA ASP A 246 -19.27 6.71 14.69
C ASP A 246 -19.39 7.94 15.62
N GLU A 247 -18.26 8.51 16.03
CA GLU A 247 -18.23 9.74 16.84
C GLU A 247 -18.88 10.92 16.09
N ARG A 248 -18.65 11.02 14.78
CA ARG A 248 -19.13 12.13 13.96
C ARG A 248 -20.57 11.98 13.50
N TYR A 249 -21.00 10.78 13.12
CA TYR A 249 -22.27 10.53 12.43
C TYR A 249 -23.20 9.56 13.17
N GLY A 250 -22.78 8.96 14.28
CA GLY A 250 -23.55 7.93 15.00
C GLY A 250 -24.91 8.40 15.51
N HIS A 251 -25.12 9.72 15.63
CA HIS A 251 -26.40 10.33 15.99
C HIS A 251 -27.39 10.40 14.83
N LEU A 252 -26.97 10.14 13.58
CA LEU A 252 -27.81 10.18 12.39
C LEU A 252 -28.43 8.79 12.12
N SER A 253 -29.75 8.70 12.10
CA SER A 253 -30.47 7.45 11.80
C SER A 253 -30.09 6.85 10.43
N GLU A 254 -29.88 7.72 9.42
CA GLU A 254 -29.42 7.33 8.09
C GLU A 254 -28.03 6.66 8.10
N TYR A 255 -27.10 7.15 8.93
CA TYR A 255 -25.79 6.56 9.08
C TYR A 255 -25.85 5.20 9.77
N VAL A 256 -26.65 5.07 10.82
CA VAL A 256 -26.87 3.80 11.52
C VAL A 256 -27.44 2.75 10.56
N GLN A 257 -28.42 3.12 9.74
CA GLN A 257 -28.99 2.25 8.72
C GLN A 257 -27.99 1.88 7.63
N TYR A 258 -27.21 2.85 7.14
CA TYR A 258 -26.12 2.62 6.19
C TYR A 258 -25.11 1.61 6.74
N LYS A 259 -24.65 1.81 7.98
CA LYS A 259 -23.68 0.93 8.63
C LYS A 259 -24.20 -0.49 8.80
N LYS A 260 -25.50 -0.66 9.10
CA LYS A 260 -26.16 -1.97 9.22
C LYS A 260 -26.25 -2.71 7.87
N ASN A 261 -26.47 -1.97 6.78
CA ASN A 261 -26.76 -2.54 5.47
C ASN A 261 -25.55 -2.68 4.55
N THR A 262 -24.42 -2.02 4.89
CA THR A 262 -23.21 -1.97 4.05
C THR A 262 -22.05 -2.68 4.73
N PRO A 263 -21.47 -3.73 4.10
CA PRO A 263 -20.31 -4.45 4.63
C PRO A 263 -19.12 -3.52 4.88
N VAL A 264 -18.26 -3.91 5.82
CA VAL A 264 -17.08 -3.12 6.20
C VAL A 264 -16.07 -3.04 5.05
N LEU A 265 -15.74 -4.18 4.44
CA LEU A 265 -14.62 -4.29 3.49
C LEU A 265 -15.07 -4.86 2.14
N PHE A 266 -15.67 -6.05 2.13
CA PHE A 266 -16.05 -6.72 0.90
C PHE A 266 -17.17 -5.99 0.17
N LEU A 267 -17.08 -5.96 -1.17
CA LEU A 267 -18.13 -5.34 -1.97
C LEU A 267 -19.40 -6.20 -1.96
N LYS A 268 -20.53 -5.61 -1.55
CA LYS A 268 -21.83 -6.24 -1.65
C LYS A 268 -22.24 -6.37 -3.13
N ILE A 269 -22.24 -7.59 -3.65
CA ILE A 269 -22.57 -7.89 -5.05
C ILE A 269 -24.08 -8.01 -5.25
N TRP A 270 -24.81 -8.41 -4.21
CA TRP A 270 -26.26 -8.63 -4.23
C TRP A 270 -27.02 -7.41 -3.71
N LYS A 271 -28.25 -7.21 -4.20
CA LYS A 271 -29.20 -6.19 -3.67
C LYS A 271 -29.72 -6.57 -2.30
#